data_9aa1e3bf338e43c310c3df34e9b853e5
#
_entry.id   9aa1e3bf338e43c310c3df34e9b853e5
#
_cell.length_a   1.000
_cell.length_b   1.000
_cell.length_c   1.000
_cell.angle_alpha   90.00
_cell.angle_beta   90.00
_cell.angle_gamma   90.00
#
_symmetry.space_group_name_H-M   'P 1'
#
loop_
_entity.id
_entity.type
_entity.pdbx_description
1 polymer ?
#
loop_
_entity_poly.entity_id
_entity_poly.type
_entity_poly.pdbx_seq_one_letter_code
_entity_poly.pdbx_strand_id
1 'polypeptide(L)'
;MATRLVHLVVDAADPPGLARFWSAALGWEVGAGASSEVVWPHGYDYPDPGALPLVFAGVPGPKTAKNRVHLDLASASVAHQAAEVDRLLGLGATRADIGQGEVPWVVLADPEGNELCVLDPRPGYADTGPVAAVVADCADPVSLARFWREATGWIVHERGEAFASLRSPFGVGPYLEFLRVPGAKTVKNRIHLDVMPYPGDDQHAEVERLREHGARPADVGQGEVPWVVLADPEGNELCVLTPA
;
A
#
# COMPACT_ATOMS: atom_id res chain seq x y z
N MET A 1 7.52 -12.18 17.77
CA MET A 1 7.60 -12.63 16.34
C MET A 1 7.12 -11.45 15.50
N ALA A 2 7.39 -11.39 14.18
CA ALA A 2 6.86 -10.31 13.34
C ALA A 2 5.36 -10.49 13.09
N THR A 3 4.65 -9.40 12.80
CA THR A 3 3.29 -9.48 12.25
C THR A 3 3.33 -9.80 10.75
N ARG A 4 2.19 -10.13 10.17
CA ARG A 4 2.01 -10.30 8.71
C ARG A 4 1.47 -8.99 8.12
N LEU A 5 1.99 -8.55 6.99
CA LEU A 5 1.35 -7.51 6.19
C LEU A 5 0.16 -8.14 5.46
N VAL A 6 -1.04 -7.60 5.65
CA VAL A 6 -2.27 -8.29 5.21
C VAL A 6 -3.18 -7.46 4.31
N HIS A 7 -3.20 -6.13 4.44
CA HIS A 7 -4.04 -5.27 3.62
C HIS A 7 -3.33 -3.97 3.25
N LEU A 8 -3.73 -3.42 2.12
CA LEU A 8 -3.62 -2.00 1.82
C LEU A 8 -5.00 -1.37 1.94
N VAL A 9 -5.19 -0.47 2.89
CA VAL A 9 -6.47 0.20 3.13
C VAL A 9 -6.48 1.55 2.45
N VAL A 10 -7.55 1.85 1.72
CA VAL A 10 -7.78 3.11 1.01
C VAL A 10 -9.02 3.78 1.56
N ASP A 11 -8.88 4.97 2.12
CA ASP A 11 -10.01 5.82 2.47
C ASP A 11 -10.77 6.23 1.20
N ALA A 12 -12.05 5.95 1.13
CA ALA A 12 -12.88 6.19 -0.06
C ALA A 12 -14.15 6.97 0.30
N ALA A 13 -14.51 7.93 -0.53
CA ALA A 13 -15.80 8.61 -0.44
C ALA A 13 -16.93 7.76 -1.05
N ASP A 14 -16.62 6.97 -2.09
CA ASP A 14 -17.49 5.95 -2.71
C ASP A 14 -16.78 4.60 -2.76
N PRO A 15 -16.72 3.83 -1.63
CA PRO A 15 -16.05 2.54 -1.60
C PRO A 15 -16.48 1.57 -2.71
N PRO A 16 -17.80 1.40 -3.03
CA PRO A 16 -18.19 0.51 -4.12
C PRO A 16 -17.72 0.99 -5.49
N GLY A 17 -17.71 2.31 -5.75
CA GLY A 17 -17.20 2.88 -6.99
C GLY A 17 -15.70 2.64 -7.17
N LEU A 18 -14.96 2.92 -6.12
CA LEU A 18 -13.50 2.76 -6.14
C LEU A 18 -13.07 1.28 -6.20
N ALA A 19 -13.77 0.39 -5.48
CA ALA A 19 -13.53 -1.05 -5.54
C ALA A 19 -13.79 -1.62 -6.94
N ARG A 20 -14.85 -1.18 -7.64
CA ARG A 20 -15.11 -1.57 -9.04
C ARG A 20 -13.98 -1.14 -9.97
N PHE A 21 -13.48 0.10 -9.80
CA PHE A 21 -12.34 0.57 -10.58
C PHE A 21 -11.11 -0.33 -10.36
N TRP A 22 -10.72 -0.56 -9.13
CA TRP A 22 -9.51 -1.33 -8.81
C TRP A 22 -9.66 -2.83 -9.14
N SER A 23 -10.85 -3.41 -8.99
CA SER A 23 -11.16 -4.76 -9.45
C SER A 23 -10.92 -4.88 -10.97
N ALA A 24 -11.46 -3.95 -11.77
CA ALA A 24 -11.23 -3.92 -13.20
C ALA A 24 -9.76 -3.61 -13.57
N ALA A 25 -9.11 -2.72 -12.83
CA ALA A 25 -7.71 -2.33 -13.04
C ALA A 25 -6.74 -3.49 -12.82
N LEU A 26 -6.96 -4.29 -11.79
CA LEU A 26 -6.05 -5.40 -11.44
C LEU A 26 -6.51 -6.76 -12.00
N GLY A 27 -7.73 -6.86 -12.54
CA GLY A 27 -8.33 -8.14 -12.92
C GLY A 27 -8.63 -9.01 -11.69
N TRP A 28 -8.96 -8.41 -10.57
CA TRP A 28 -9.20 -9.05 -9.27
C TRP A 28 -10.69 -9.12 -8.96
N GLU A 29 -11.06 -10.01 -8.04
CA GLU A 29 -12.42 -10.15 -7.52
C GLU A 29 -12.75 -9.00 -6.57
N VAL A 30 -14.04 -8.69 -6.45
CA VAL A 30 -14.56 -7.73 -5.47
C VAL A 30 -15.61 -8.39 -4.59
N GLY A 31 -15.60 -8.09 -3.31
CA GLY A 31 -16.61 -8.52 -2.35
C GLY A 31 -16.77 -7.54 -1.21
N ALA A 32 -17.88 -7.67 -0.51
CA ALA A 32 -18.20 -6.82 0.62
C ALA A 32 -17.52 -7.34 1.91
N GLY A 33 -16.82 -6.46 2.61
CA GLY A 33 -16.46 -6.62 4.02
C GLY A 33 -17.61 -6.19 4.94
N ALA A 34 -17.37 -6.18 6.25
CA ALA A 34 -18.40 -5.79 7.23
C ALA A 34 -18.84 -4.32 7.12
N SER A 35 -17.91 -3.43 6.75
CA SER A 35 -18.15 -1.97 6.56
C SER A 35 -17.27 -1.39 5.46
N SER A 36 -16.77 -2.21 4.55
CA SER A 36 -15.83 -1.85 3.49
C SER A 36 -16.07 -2.73 2.26
N GLU A 37 -15.52 -2.33 1.14
CA GLU A 37 -15.35 -3.21 -0.02
C GLU A 37 -13.93 -3.75 -0.04
N VAL A 38 -13.74 -4.98 -0.49
CA VAL A 38 -12.42 -5.62 -0.58
C VAL A 38 -12.20 -6.12 -2.00
N VAL A 39 -10.98 -5.95 -2.50
CA VAL A 39 -10.54 -6.41 -3.84
C VAL A 39 -9.33 -7.31 -3.66
N TRP A 40 -9.37 -8.55 -4.20
CA TRP A 40 -8.32 -9.55 -4.06
C TRP A 40 -8.15 -10.39 -5.34
N PRO A 41 -6.99 -11.04 -5.56
CA PRO A 41 -6.78 -11.93 -6.69
C PRO A 41 -7.76 -13.09 -6.71
N HIS A 42 -8.08 -13.58 -7.92
CA HIS A 42 -8.87 -14.80 -8.06
C HIS A 42 -8.20 -16.01 -7.37
N GLY A 43 -8.97 -16.74 -6.57
CA GLY A 43 -8.47 -17.90 -5.83
C GLY A 43 -7.49 -17.53 -4.69
N TYR A 44 -7.50 -16.28 -4.23
CA TYR A 44 -6.66 -15.83 -3.12
C TYR A 44 -7.05 -16.54 -1.81
N ASP A 45 -6.07 -17.11 -1.13
CA ASP A 45 -6.22 -17.74 0.18
C ASP A 45 -5.63 -16.80 1.25
N TYR A 46 -6.51 -16.13 1.98
CA TYR A 46 -6.10 -15.13 2.97
C TYR A 46 -5.45 -15.77 4.20
N PRO A 47 -4.31 -15.26 4.66
CA PRO A 47 -3.51 -14.13 4.20
C PRO A 47 -2.24 -14.58 3.42
N ASP A 48 -2.40 -14.90 2.14
CA ASP A 48 -1.29 -15.28 1.25
C ASP A 48 -0.37 -14.08 0.99
N PRO A 49 0.96 -14.22 1.10
CA PRO A 49 1.91 -13.14 0.81
C PRO A 49 2.06 -12.83 -0.69
N GLY A 50 1.44 -13.61 -1.57
CA GLY A 50 1.48 -13.41 -3.03
C GLY A 50 0.77 -12.16 -3.51
N ALA A 51 -0.09 -11.56 -2.68
CA ALA A 51 -0.75 -10.29 -2.97
C ALA A 51 -1.15 -9.58 -1.68
N LEU A 52 -1.43 -8.29 -1.80
CA LEU A 52 -2.05 -7.48 -0.74
C LEU A 52 -3.45 -7.08 -1.19
N PRO A 53 -4.52 -7.66 -0.62
CA PRO A 53 -5.88 -7.19 -0.86
C PRO A 53 -6.02 -5.70 -0.59
N LEU A 54 -6.83 -5.02 -1.43
CA LEU A 54 -7.18 -3.63 -1.26
C LEU A 54 -8.51 -3.54 -0.50
N VAL A 55 -8.51 -2.82 0.62
CA VAL A 55 -9.70 -2.58 1.44
C VAL A 55 -10.12 -1.12 1.27
N PHE A 56 -11.33 -0.87 0.79
CA PHE A 56 -11.87 0.47 0.59
C PHE A 56 -12.80 0.81 1.74
N ALA A 57 -12.30 1.63 2.67
CA ALA A 57 -13.02 2.05 3.86
C ALA A 57 -13.76 3.37 3.62
N GLY A 58 -15.03 3.44 4.02
CA GLY A 58 -15.84 4.64 3.88
C GLY A 58 -15.35 5.77 4.78
N VAL A 59 -14.70 6.78 4.21
CA VAL A 59 -14.24 7.97 4.92
C VAL A 59 -14.75 9.21 4.17
N PRO A 60 -15.53 10.08 4.82
CA PRO A 60 -16.10 11.24 4.14
C PRO A 60 -15.03 12.27 3.79
N GLY A 61 -15.22 12.92 2.65
CA GLY A 61 -14.41 14.05 2.20
C GLY A 61 -13.46 13.73 1.05
N PRO A 62 -13.15 14.75 0.25
CA PRO A 62 -12.25 14.62 -0.89
C PRO A 62 -10.78 14.52 -0.44
N LYS A 63 -9.96 14.00 -1.33
CA LYS A 63 -8.50 14.06 -1.21
C LYS A 63 -8.03 15.53 -1.24
N THR A 64 -7.15 15.92 -0.33
CA THR A 64 -6.68 17.30 -0.17
C THR A 64 -5.17 17.48 -0.38
N ALA A 65 -4.40 16.40 -0.42
CA ALA A 65 -2.96 16.42 -0.59
C ALA A 65 -2.50 15.23 -1.44
N LYS A 66 -1.28 15.31 -2.01
CA LYS A 66 -0.63 14.15 -2.63
C LYS A 66 -0.51 13.01 -1.61
N ASN A 67 -0.84 11.79 -2.03
CA ASN A 67 -0.67 10.62 -1.19
C ASN A 67 0.82 10.35 -0.94
N ARG A 68 1.17 10.02 0.30
CA ARG A 68 2.51 9.55 0.64
C ARG A 68 2.69 8.06 0.34
N VAL A 69 1.59 7.32 0.29
CA VAL A 69 1.57 5.92 -0.09
C VAL A 69 0.81 5.77 -1.39
N HIS A 70 1.36 5.05 -2.36
CA HIS A 70 0.73 4.78 -3.65
C HIS A 70 1.09 3.39 -4.17
N LEU A 71 0.40 2.97 -5.21
CA LEU A 71 0.64 1.71 -5.90
C LEU A 71 1.40 1.94 -7.21
N ASP A 72 2.40 1.12 -7.43
CA ASP A 72 3.07 0.99 -8.72
C ASP A 72 2.61 -0.29 -9.41
N LEU A 73 2.15 -0.17 -10.66
CA LEU A 73 1.68 -1.27 -11.50
C LEU A 73 2.79 -1.73 -12.45
N ALA A 74 2.95 -3.05 -12.57
CA ALA A 74 3.98 -3.66 -13.39
C ALA A 74 3.62 -3.64 -14.88
N SER A 75 4.64 -3.51 -15.74
CA SER A 75 4.51 -3.67 -17.20
C SER A 75 5.53 -4.66 -17.75
N ALA A 76 5.08 -5.53 -18.64
CA ALA A 76 5.93 -6.54 -19.25
C ALA A 76 6.73 -6.01 -20.46
N SER A 77 6.28 -4.91 -21.08
CA SER A 77 6.93 -4.26 -22.23
C SER A 77 6.44 -2.81 -22.35
N VAL A 78 7.14 -2.00 -23.15
CA VAL A 78 6.72 -0.62 -23.46
C VAL A 78 5.32 -0.59 -24.11
N ALA A 79 5.03 -1.54 -24.99
CA ALA A 79 3.70 -1.65 -25.60
C ALA A 79 2.63 -2.04 -24.56
N HIS A 80 2.98 -2.91 -23.59
CA HIS A 80 2.09 -3.26 -22.48
C HIS A 80 1.84 -2.05 -21.58
N GLN A 81 2.87 -1.28 -21.22
CA GLN A 81 2.70 -0.05 -20.44
C GLN A 81 1.73 0.91 -21.13
N ALA A 82 1.90 1.18 -22.43
CA ALA A 82 1.01 2.07 -23.17
C ALA A 82 -0.44 1.56 -23.17
N ALA A 83 -0.64 0.26 -23.40
CA ALA A 83 -1.96 -0.37 -23.40
C ALA A 83 -2.62 -0.31 -22.01
N GLU A 84 -1.85 -0.53 -20.94
CA GLU A 84 -2.36 -0.41 -19.55
C GLU A 84 -2.76 1.03 -19.20
N VAL A 85 -1.96 2.01 -19.59
CA VAL A 85 -2.32 3.43 -19.42
C VAL A 85 -3.63 3.74 -20.13
N ASP A 86 -3.78 3.35 -21.40
CA ASP A 86 -5.01 3.60 -22.17
C ASP A 86 -6.21 2.87 -21.56
N ARG A 87 -6.02 1.65 -21.08
CA ARG A 87 -7.06 0.86 -20.40
C ARG A 87 -7.51 1.52 -19.09
N LEU A 88 -6.58 1.96 -18.24
CA LEU A 88 -6.88 2.64 -16.98
C LEU A 88 -7.60 3.97 -17.20
N LEU A 89 -7.19 4.75 -18.20
CA LEU A 89 -7.89 5.96 -18.62
C LEU A 89 -9.33 5.65 -19.08
N GLY A 90 -9.52 4.55 -19.81
CA GLY A 90 -10.84 4.06 -20.22
C GLY A 90 -11.72 3.61 -19.05
N LEU A 91 -11.15 3.20 -17.92
CA LEU A 91 -11.83 2.84 -16.69
C LEU A 91 -12.17 4.05 -15.81
N GLY A 92 -11.67 5.23 -16.13
CA GLY A 92 -11.96 6.46 -15.39
C GLY A 92 -10.77 7.05 -14.63
N ALA A 93 -9.56 6.48 -14.76
CA ALA A 93 -8.36 7.15 -14.28
C ALA A 93 -8.09 8.43 -15.08
N THR A 94 -7.33 9.33 -14.50
CA THR A 94 -6.88 10.57 -15.15
C THR A 94 -5.35 10.67 -15.08
N ARG A 95 -4.74 11.40 -16.01
CA ARG A 95 -3.31 11.72 -15.91
C ARG A 95 -3.07 12.69 -14.77
N ALA A 96 -2.04 12.44 -13.98
CA ALA A 96 -1.64 13.30 -12.87
C ALA A 96 -0.23 13.83 -13.08
N ASP A 97 -0.05 15.12 -12.79
CA ASP A 97 1.26 15.78 -12.69
C ASP A 97 1.52 16.08 -11.22
N ILE A 98 2.51 15.42 -10.67
CA ILE A 98 2.95 15.58 -9.27
C ILE A 98 4.33 16.26 -9.20
N GLY A 99 4.76 16.91 -10.29
CA GLY A 99 6.07 17.57 -10.40
C GLY A 99 7.23 16.61 -10.69
N GLN A 100 6.96 15.38 -11.18
CA GLN A 100 7.97 14.35 -11.43
C GLN A 100 8.87 14.63 -12.65
N GLY A 101 8.49 15.58 -13.53
CA GLY A 101 9.23 15.89 -14.76
C GLY A 101 9.15 14.75 -15.79
N GLU A 102 10.21 14.60 -16.61
CA GLU A 102 10.32 13.52 -17.56
C GLU A 102 10.84 12.24 -16.88
N VAL A 103 10.00 11.23 -16.79
CA VAL A 103 10.26 9.94 -16.16
C VAL A 103 9.76 8.80 -17.05
N PRO A 104 10.32 7.58 -16.96
CA PRO A 104 9.90 6.47 -17.82
C PRO A 104 8.56 5.84 -17.42
N TRP A 105 8.06 6.09 -16.22
CA TRP A 105 6.73 5.65 -15.78
C TRP A 105 5.66 6.70 -16.05
N VAL A 106 4.41 6.30 -16.01
CA VAL A 106 3.26 7.20 -16.19
C VAL A 106 2.50 7.32 -14.88
N VAL A 107 2.33 8.57 -14.42
CA VAL A 107 1.53 8.85 -13.22
C VAL A 107 0.08 9.08 -13.62
N LEU A 108 -0.81 8.34 -12.98
CA LEU A 108 -2.26 8.46 -13.08
C LEU A 108 -2.86 8.74 -11.71
N ALA A 109 -4.11 9.14 -11.71
CA ALA A 109 -4.96 9.20 -10.52
C ALA A 109 -6.19 8.34 -10.75
N ASP A 110 -6.59 7.58 -9.74
CA ASP A 110 -7.86 6.84 -9.74
C ASP A 110 -9.07 7.79 -9.70
N PRO A 111 -10.32 7.30 -9.77
CA PRO A 111 -11.50 8.16 -9.78
C PRO A 111 -11.66 9.09 -8.57
N GLU A 112 -11.01 8.79 -7.44
CA GLU A 112 -10.99 9.66 -6.26
C GLU A 112 -9.72 10.50 -6.13
N GLY A 113 -8.84 10.45 -7.14
CA GLY A 113 -7.63 11.25 -7.21
C GLY A 113 -6.42 10.62 -6.49
N ASN A 114 -6.47 9.35 -6.07
CA ASN A 114 -5.31 8.68 -5.50
C ASN A 114 -4.29 8.37 -6.59
N GLU A 115 -3.06 8.82 -6.41
CA GLU A 115 -1.98 8.62 -7.37
C GLU A 115 -1.60 7.14 -7.46
N LEU A 116 -1.29 6.70 -8.68
CA LEU A 116 -0.68 5.41 -9.01
C LEU A 116 0.29 5.59 -10.17
N CYS A 117 1.28 4.71 -10.29
CA CYS A 117 2.20 4.71 -11.42
C CYS A 117 2.01 3.45 -12.26
N VAL A 118 2.10 3.59 -13.58
CA VAL A 118 2.29 2.46 -14.50
C VAL A 118 3.76 2.46 -14.90
N LEU A 119 4.53 1.50 -14.38
CA LEU A 119 5.97 1.46 -14.54
C LEU A 119 6.36 1.06 -15.97
N ASP A 120 7.51 1.53 -16.40
CA ASP A 120 8.25 0.97 -17.52
C ASP A 120 8.63 -0.50 -17.21
N PRO A 121 8.90 -1.34 -18.23
CA PRO A 121 9.22 -2.75 -18.01
C PRO A 121 10.55 -2.89 -17.26
N ARG A 122 10.50 -3.55 -16.11
CA ARG A 122 11.66 -3.82 -15.24
C ARG A 122 11.70 -5.31 -14.88
N PRO A 123 12.83 -6.02 -15.16
CA PRO A 123 12.95 -7.44 -14.85
C PRO A 123 12.67 -7.78 -13.38
N GLY A 124 12.97 -6.87 -12.44
CA GLY A 124 12.74 -7.06 -11.01
C GLY A 124 11.28 -7.24 -10.62
N TYR A 125 10.33 -6.79 -11.46
CA TYR A 125 8.89 -6.90 -11.19
C TYR A 125 8.18 -7.96 -12.04
N ALA A 126 8.92 -8.80 -12.76
CA ALA A 126 8.33 -9.79 -13.68
C ALA A 126 7.44 -10.84 -12.98
N ASP A 127 7.64 -11.06 -11.70
CA ASP A 127 6.96 -12.08 -10.88
C ASP A 127 6.13 -11.49 -9.72
N THR A 128 5.85 -10.18 -9.74
CA THR A 128 5.05 -9.52 -8.69
C THR A 128 3.55 -9.61 -8.91
N GLY A 129 3.11 -10.05 -10.08
CA GLY A 129 1.73 -9.86 -10.52
C GLY A 129 1.47 -8.44 -11.03
N PRO A 130 0.22 -7.96 -11.06
CA PRO A 130 -0.11 -6.64 -11.59
C PRO A 130 0.42 -5.49 -10.73
N VAL A 131 0.56 -5.69 -9.43
CA VAL A 131 1.13 -4.70 -8.49
C VAL A 131 2.62 -4.97 -8.34
N ALA A 132 3.45 -4.06 -8.84
CA ALA A 132 4.91 -4.12 -8.69
C ALA A 132 5.33 -3.81 -7.26
N ALA A 133 4.81 -2.72 -6.71
CA ALA A 133 5.16 -2.25 -5.39
C ALA A 133 4.04 -1.44 -4.72
N VAL A 134 4.07 -1.43 -3.39
CA VAL A 134 3.49 -0.40 -2.56
C VAL A 134 4.62 0.54 -2.18
N VAL A 135 4.53 1.79 -2.60
CA VAL A 135 5.58 2.80 -2.41
C VAL A 135 5.18 3.78 -1.32
N ALA A 136 6.08 4.04 -0.38
CA ALA A 136 5.91 5.05 0.66
C ALA A 136 6.98 6.16 0.51
N ASP A 137 6.53 7.39 0.31
CA ASP A 137 7.38 8.59 0.37
C ASP A 137 7.89 8.80 1.79
N CYS A 138 9.17 9.04 1.97
CA CYS A 138 9.79 9.19 3.28
C CYS A 138 11.01 10.12 3.26
N ALA A 139 11.46 10.57 4.43
CA ALA A 139 12.70 11.33 4.57
C ALA A 139 13.93 10.42 4.67
N ASP A 140 13.80 9.27 5.34
CA ASP A 140 14.89 8.29 5.53
C ASP A 140 14.44 6.86 5.14
N PRO A 141 14.65 6.47 3.86
CA PRO A 141 14.28 5.14 3.38
C PRO A 141 14.88 3.98 4.16
N VAL A 142 16.13 4.13 4.61
CA VAL A 142 16.84 3.06 5.32
C VAL A 142 16.27 2.83 6.71
N SER A 143 15.97 3.91 7.43
CA SER A 143 15.35 3.83 8.76
C SER A 143 13.93 3.32 8.68
N LEU A 144 13.16 3.77 7.68
CA LEU A 144 11.78 3.33 7.51
C LEU A 144 11.72 1.85 7.08
N ALA A 145 12.58 1.41 6.16
CA ALA A 145 12.69 0.01 5.77
C ALA A 145 13.08 -0.89 6.96
N ARG A 146 13.93 -0.42 7.89
CA ARG A 146 14.25 -1.17 9.10
C ARG A 146 13.01 -1.37 9.98
N PHE A 147 12.22 -0.33 10.21
CA PHE A 147 10.96 -0.45 10.95
C PHE A 147 10.02 -1.47 10.30
N TRP A 148 9.75 -1.32 9.01
CA TRP A 148 8.82 -2.20 8.30
C TRP A 148 9.34 -3.64 8.16
N ARG A 149 10.65 -3.85 8.10
CA ARG A 149 11.25 -5.18 8.21
C ARG A 149 10.90 -5.84 9.55
N GLU A 150 11.04 -5.12 10.66
CA GLU A 150 10.68 -5.63 11.99
C GLU A 150 9.16 -5.83 12.11
N ALA A 151 8.36 -4.96 11.53
CA ALA A 151 6.90 -5.09 11.53
C ALA A 151 6.43 -6.32 10.75
N THR A 152 6.97 -6.57 9.56
CA THR A 152 6.41 -7.56 8.63
C THR A 152 7.19 -8.88 8.55
N GLY A 153 8.43 -8.91 9.05
CA GLY A 153 9.34 -10.02 8.81
C GLY A 153 9.85 -10.10 7.35
N TRP A 154 9.56 -9.09 6.53
CA TRP A 154 10.04 -9.05 5.16
C TRP A 154 11.54 -8.79 5.10
N ILE A 155 12.19 -9.28 4.06
CA ILE A 155 13.64 -9.15 3.90
C ILE A 155 14.00 -7.92 3.08
N VAL A 156 15.13 -7.29 3.45
CA VAL A 156 15.67 -6.19 2.65
C VAL A 156 16.14 -6.74 1.31
N HIS A 157 15.57 -6.24 0.22
CA HIS A 157 15.95 -6.58 -1.15
C HIS A 157 17.01 -5.60 -1.68
N GLU A 158 16.77 -4.30 -1.50
CA GLU A 158 17.70 -3.26 -1.90
C GLU A 158 17.71 -2.14 -0.84
N ARG A 159 18.82 -1.46 -0.70
CA ARG A 159 18.92 -0.23 0.09
C ARG A 159 19.98 0.70 -0.45
N GLY A 160 19.63 1.96 -0.49
CA GLY A 160 20.50 3.07 -0.84
C GLY A 160 20.09 4.34 -0.13
N GLU A 161 20.80 5.42 -0.39
CA GLU A 161 20.53 6.70 0.26
C GLU A 161 19.15 7.27 -0.12
N ALA A 162 18.71 7.10 -1.35
CA ALA A 162 17.45 7.64 -1.87
C ALA A 162 16.31 6.63 -1.94
N PHE A 163 16.61 5.34 -1.70
CA PHE A 163 15.66 4.26 -1.93
C PHE A 163 15.98 3.05 -1.05
N ALA A 164 14.95 2.35 -0.57
CA ALA A 164 15.07 1.03 0.04
C ALA A 164 13.84 0.20 -0.33
N SER A 165 14.00 -1.12 -0.41
CA SER A 165 12.89 -2.03 -0.68
C SER A 165 12.94 -3.27 0.20
N LEU A 166 11.75 -3.76 0.55
CA LEU A 166 11.54 -5.03 1.21
C LEU A 166 10.73 -5.95 0.29
N ARG A 167 10.92 -7.24 0.45
CA ARG A 167 10.11 -8.26 -0.19
C ARG A 167 9.75 -9.36 0.79
N SER A 168 8.60 -9.99 0.56
CA SER A 168 8.20 -11.19 1.29
C SER A 168 9.35 -12.23 1.28
N PRO A 169 9.62 -12.91 2.41
CA PRO A 169 10.64 -13.95 2.48
C PRO A 169 10.35 -15.15 1.57
N PHE A 170 9.13 -15.26 1.07
CA PHE A 170 8.72 -16.27 0.09
C PHE A 170 9.08 -15.89 -1.36
N GLY A 171 9.57 -14.67 -1.60
CA GLY A 171 9.96 -14.19 -2.91
C GLY A 171 8.78 -13.97 -3.88
N VAL A 172 7.56 -13.81 -3.37
CA VAL A 172 6.33 -13.62 -4.12
C VAL A 172 5.64 -12.29 -3.76
N GLY A 173 4.71 -11.84 -4.59
CA GLY A 173 3.94 -10.63 -4.37
C GLY A 173 4.70 -9.33 -4.61
N PRO A 174 4.08 -8.19 -4.27
CA PRO A 174 4.66 -6.87 -4.50
C PRO A 174 5.84 -6.59 -3.57
N TYR A 175 6.65 -5.62 -3.95
CA TYR A 175 7.62 -5.01 -3.05
C TYR A 175 6.94 -4.00 -2.14
N LEU A 176 7.53 -3.75 -0.96
CA LEU A 176 7.28 -2.57 -0.16
C LEU A 176 8.49 -1.65 -0.30
N GLU A 177 8.29 -0.49 -0.90
CA GLU A 177 9.36 0.42 -1.30
C GLU A 177 9.27 1.75 -0.56
N PHE A 178 10.42 2.28 -0.22
CA PHE A 178 10.59 3.54 0.49
C PHE A 178 11.43 4.48 -0.36
N LEU A 179 10.81 5.58 -0.78
CA LEU A 179 11.44 6.53 -1.69
C LEU A 179 11.68 7.85 -0.96
N ARG A 180 12.92 8.35 -1.03
CA ARG A 180 13.22 9.65 -0.44
C ARG A 180 12.54 10.77 -1.22
N VAL A 181 11.59 11.41 -0.56
CA VAL A 181 10.86 12.57 -1.08
C VAL A 181 10.93 13.68 -0.04
N PRO A 182 11.32 14.91 -0.42
CA PRO A 182 11.36 16.02 0.52
C PRO A 182 9.96 16.38 1.00
N GLY A 183 9.86 16.77 2.26
CA GLY A 183 8.62 17.22 2.88
C GLY A 183 8.13 16.30 4.00
N ALA A 184 7.71 16.93 5.09
CA ALA A 184 7.12 16.22 6.21
C ALA A 184 5.64 15.88 5.92
N LYS A 185 5.15 14.81 6.54
CA LYS A 185 3.72 14.48 6.55
C LYS A 185 2.93 15.58 7.30
N THR A 186 1.87 16.07 6.70
CA THR A 186 1.06 17.18 7.24
C THR A 186 -0.42 16.82 7.43
N VAL A 187 -0.89 15.76 6.77
CA VAL A 187 -2.29 15.30 6.84
C VAL A 187 -2.33 13.79 7.08
N LYS A 188 -3.47 13.27 7.56
CA LYS A 188 -3.71 11.83 7.62
C LYS A 188 -3.55 11.22 6.23
N ASN A 189 -2.86 10.08 6.13
CA ASN A 189 -2.75 9.35 4.87
C ASN A 189 -4.12 8.78 4.47
N ARG A 190 -4.47 8.88 3.19
CA ARG A 190 -5.63 8.18 2.63
C ARG A 190 -5.36 6.69 2.39
N ILE A 191 -4.10 6.32 2.32
CA ILE A 191 -3.68 4.94 2.10
C ILE A 191 -2.76 4.55 3.24
N HIS A 192 -3.07 3.41 3.90
CA HIS A 192 -2.25 2.87 4.97
C HIS A 192 -2.19 1.34 4.89
N LEU A 193 -1.28 0.76 5.64
CA LEU A 193 -1.02 -0.66 5.69
C LEU A 193 -1.58 -1.26 6.98
N ASP A 194 -2.21 -2.43 6.86
CA ASP A 194 -2.61 -3.23 8.00
C ASP A 194 -1.64 -4.39 8.19
N VAL A 195 -1.24 -4.58 9.45
CA VAL A 195 -0.49 -5.74 9.90
C VAL A 195 -1.32 -6.56 10.88
N MET A 196 -1.10 -7.88 10.89
CA MET A 196 -1.85 -8.80 11.74
C MET A 196 -0.89 -9.76 12.45
N PRO A 197 -1.01 -9.96 13.76
CA PRO A 197 -0.27 -11.00 14.48
C PRO A 197 -0.56 -12.39 13.91
N TYR A 198 0.37 -13.33 14.10
CA TYR A 198 0.12 -14.73 13.75
C TYR A 198 -0.91 -15.36 14.68
N PRO A 199 -1.61 -16.44 14.24
CA PRO A 199 -2.53 -17.16 15.12
C PRO A 199 -1.85 -17.60 16.42
N GLY A 200 -2.45 -17.23 17.54
CA GLY A 200 -1.93 -17.53 18.88
C GLY A 200 -0.99 -16.47 19.46
N ASP A 201 -0.59 -15.45 18.69
CA ASP A 201 0.13 -14.30 19.21
C ASP A 201 -0.84 -13.28 19.83
N ASP A 202 -0.34 -12.48 20.76
CA ASP A 202 -1.11 -11.45 21.45
C ASP A 202 -0.98 -10.08 20.76
N GLN A 203 -2.11 -9.47 20.39
CA GLN A 203 -2.12 -8.17 19.69
C GLN A 203 -1.43 -7.08 20.52
N HIS A 204 -1.65 -7.05 21.82
CA HIS A 204 -1.07 -6.01 22.68
C HIS A 204 0.46 -6.16 22.77
N ALA A 205 0.96 -7.39 22.88
CA ALA A 205 2.39 -7.65 22.87
C ALA A 205 3.05 -7.21 21.56
N GLU A 206 2.37 -7.44 20.40
CA GLU A 206 2.87 -6.99 19.11
C GLU A 206 2.83 -5.46 18.96
N VAL A 207 1.80 -4.80 19.50
CA VAL A 207 1.75 -3.32 19.57
C VAL A 207 2.93 -2.77 20.36
N GLU A 208 3.22 -3.31 21.56
CA GLU A 208 4.36 -2.85 22.36
C GLU A 208 5.69 -3.12 21.65
N ARG A 209 5.84 -4.27 20.98
CA ARG A 209 7.03 -4.57 20.19
C ARG A 209 7.23 -3.55 19.05
N LEU A 210 6.18 -3.18 18.32
CA LEU A 210 6.27 -2.16 17.28
C LEU A 210 6.62 -0.78 17.85
N ARG A 211 6.13 -0.46 19.05
CA ARG A 211 6.50 0.77 19.76
C ARG A 211 7.98 0.81 20.16
N GLU A 212 8.55 -0.31 20.57
CA GLU A 212 9.99 -0.45 20.84
C GLU A 212 10.83 -0.20 19.57
N HIS A 213 10.28 -0.50 18.39
CA HIS A 213 10.90 -0.22 17.09
C HIS A 213 10.60 1.17 16.54
N GLY A 214 9.89 2.02 17.28
CA GLY A 214 9.69 3.43 16.96
C GLY A 214 8.27 3.82 16.53
N ALA A 215 7.31 2.89 16.51
CA ALA A 215 5.92 3.25 16.31
C ALA A 215 5.36 4.05 17.48
N ARG A 216 4.36 4.88 17.20
CA ARG A 216 3.70 5.72 18.18
C ARG A 216 2.19 5.52 18.11
N PRO A 217 1.45 5.58 19.23
CA PRO A 217 -0.01 5.63 19.18
C PRO A 217 -0.49 6.77 18.28
N ALA A 218 -1.51 6.50 17.47
CA ALA A 218 -2.15 7.50 16.64
C ALA A 218 -3.67 7.47 16.86
N ASP A 219 -4.27 8.65 16.90
CA ASP A 219 -5.71 8.85 16.91
C ASP A 219 -6.10 9.53 15.61
N VAL A 220 -6.89 8.85 14.80
CA VAL A 220 -7.42 9.34 13.52
C VAL A 220 -8.94 9.51 13.57
N GLY A 221 -9.51 9.52 14.78
CA GLY A 221 -10.96 9.63 15.00
C GLY A 221 -11.72 8.32 14.80
N GLN A 222 -11.04 7.17 14.87
CA GLN A 222 -11.62 5.84 14.61
C GLN A 222 -12.62 5.36 15.69
N GLY A 223 -12.63 6.00 16.88
CA GLY A 223 -13.47 5.57 18.00
C GLY A 223 -13.04 4.21 18.58
N GLU A 224 -14.02 3.47 19.13
CA GLU A 224 -13.80 2.12 19.64
C GLU A 224 -13.82 1.10 18.49
N VAL A 225 -12.68 0.50 18.20
CA VAL A 225 -12.47 -0.48 17.13
C VAL A 225 -11.61 -1.65 17.66
N PRO A 226 -11.68 -2.85 17.08
CA PRO A 226 -10.91 -4.00 17.54
C PRO A 226 -9.42 -3.96 17.14
N TRP A 227 -9.01 -3.02 16.30
CA TRP A 227 -7.61 -2.84 15.91
C TRP A 227 -6.97 -1.65 16.61
N VAL A 228 -5.65 -1.64 16.66
CA VAL A 228 -4.87 -0.52 17.25
C VAL A 228 -4.24 0.30 16.14
N VAL A 229 -4.49 1.61 16.13
CA VAL A 229 -3.87 2.53 15.17
C VAL A 229 -2.55 3.04 15.74
N LEU A 230 -1.50 2.87 14.96
CA LEU A 230 -0.16 3.38 15.22
C LEU A 230 0.28 4.31 14.08
N ALA A 231 1.32 5.09 14.33
CA ALA A 231 2.11 5.78 13.34
C ALA A 231 3.52 5.18 13.30
N ASP A 232 4.05 4.94 12.12
CA ASP A 232 5.43 4.54 11.93
C ASP A 232 6.42 5.67 12.31
N PRO A 233 7.75 5.48 12.26
CA PRO A 233 8.71 6.52 12.63
C PRO A 233 8.58 7.83 11.87
N GLU A 234 8.00 7.81 10.65
CA GLU A 234 7.76 8.99 9.83
C GLU A 234 6.32 9.52 9.90
N GLY A 235 5.50 8.93 10.78
CA GLY A 235 4.13 9.35 11.05
C GLY A 235 3.10 8.77 10.08
N ASN A 236 3.43 7.79 9.24
CA ASN A 236 2.44 7.12 8.41
C ASN A 236 1.61 6.18 9.28
N GLU A 237 0.30 6.25 9.15
CA GLU A 237 -0.63 5.39 9.88
C GLU A 237 -0.48 3.94 9.46
N LEU A 238 -0.64 3.04 10.43
CA LEU A 238 -0.80 1.60 10.24
C LEU A 238 -1.78 1.06 11.28
N CYS A 239 -2.47 -0.03 10.95
CA CYS A 239 -3.32 -0.70 11.92
C CYS A 239 -2.72 -2.06 12.30
N VAL A 240 -2.76 -2.37 13.59
CA VAL A 240 -2.47 -3.72 14.11
C VAL A 240 -3.81 -4.40 14.36
N LEU A 241 -4.15 -5.36 13.50
CA LEU A 241 -5.42 -6.08 13.58
C LEU A 241 -5.40 -7.12 14.71
N THR A 242 -6.58 -7.62 15.09
CA THR A 242 -6.69 -8.81 15.94
C THR A 242 -6.19 -10.05 15.18
N PRO A 243 -5.52 -11.02 15.86
CA PRO A 243 -5.16 -12.29 15.24
C PRO A 243 -6.40 -13.03 14.70
N ALA A 244 -6.27 -13.67 13.54
CA ALA A 244 -7.30 -14.52 12.92
C ALA A 244 -6.86 -15.98 12.94
#